data_a90b2cfba00e28b082e584621af801a0
#
_entry.id   a90b2cfba00e28b082e584621af801a0
#
_cell.length_a   1.000
_cell.length_b   1.000
_cell.length_c   1.000
_cell.angle_alpha   90.00
_cell.angle_beta   90.00
_cell.angle_gamma   90.00
#
_symmetry.space_group_name_H-M   'P 1'
#
loop_
_entity.id
_entity.type
_entity.pdbx_description
1 polymer ?
#
loop_
_entity_poly.entity_id
_entity_poly.type
_entity_poly.pdbx_seq_one_letter_code
_entity_poly.pdbx_strand_id
1 'polypeptide(L)'
;DSDGQRWFHLYAGENVDAKDELHWTKRSQNWNYMCSDCHSTDVRKNYDEASDTFKTSWKEISVGCEACHGPGSAHVQAAKAGGAHDPGKLTAHFIERNGISWIMDADTGNARRSEPRTTDAEIQVCAQCHARRGQIADGYRPGDAFHDYYRASALAPGLYHADGQQRDEV
;
A
#
# COMPACT_ATOMS: atom_id res chain seq x y z
N ASP A 1 -19.62 -8.74 3.21
CA ASP A 1 -20.74 -9.52 2.68
C ASP A 1 -21.93 -8.59 2.42
N SER A 2 -22.61 -8.75 1.29
CA SER A 2 -23.77 -7.93 0.90
C SER A 2 -24.93 -8.00 1.92
N ASP A 3 -24.99 -9.06 2.71
CA ASP A 3 -26.06 -9.33 3.69
C ASP A 3 -25.72 -8.81 5.11
N GLY A 4 -24.62 -8.09 5.25
CA GLY A 4 -24.17 -7.52 6.51
C GLY A 4 -22.78 -7.96 6.93
N GLN A 5 -22.27 -7.38 8.02
CA GLN A 5 -20.96 -7.73 8.56
C GLN A 5 -21.05 -9.09 9.27
N ARG A 6 -20.33 -10.07 8.75
CA ARG A 6 -20.15 -11.38 9.36
C ARG A 6 -18.75 -11.93 9.11
N TRP A 7 -18.32 -12.78 10.03
CA TRP A 7 -17.09 -13.54 9.84
C TRP A 7 -17.32 -14.64 8.80
N PHE A 8 -16.33 -14.84 7.93
CA PHE A 8 -16.30 -15.96 6.99
C PHE A 8 -14.89 -16.54 6.93
N HIS A 9 -14.78 -17.79 6.53
CA HIS A 9 -13.52 -18.46 6.34
C HIS A 9 -13.01 -18.20 4.93
N LEU A 10 -11.74 -17.76 4.77
CA LEU A 10 -11.15 -17.47 3.45
C LEU A 10 -11.07 -18.72 2.56
N TYR A 11 -10.87 -19.87 3.17
CA TYR A 11 -10.71 -21.17 2.50
C TYR A 11 -11.88 -22.09 2.87
N ALA A 12 -13.09 -21.66 2.58
CA ALA A 12 -14.29 -22.45 2.87
C ALA A 12 -14.26 -23.78 2.11
N GLY A 13 -14.37 -24.89 2.85
CA GLY A 13 -14.30 -26.23 2.27
C GLY A 13 -12.90 -26.87 2.25
N GLU A 14 -11.87 -26.13 2.63
CA GLU A 14 -10.51 -26.66 2.78
C GLU A 14 -10.21 -26.99 4.26
N ASN A 15 -9.46 -28.07 4.48
CA ASN A 15 -9.02 -28.44 5.82
C ASN A 15 -7.64 -27.84 6.11
N VAL A 16 -7.60 -26.55 6.45
CA VAL A 16 -6.38 -25.83 6.81
C VAL A 16 -6.03 -26.09 8.27
N ASP A 17 -5.13 -27.02 8.52
CA ASP A 17 -4.64 -27.32 9.87
C ASP A 17 -3.38 -26.49 10.22
N ALA A 18 -2.90 -26.62 11.48
CA ALA A 18 -1.75 -25.86 11.98
C ALA A 18 -0.41 -26.13 11.25
N LYS A 19 -0.33 -27.12 10.38
CA LYS A 19 0.85 -27.44 9.57
C LYS A 19 0.77 -26.84 8.17
N ASP A 20 -0.43 -26.47 7.74
CA ASP A 20 -0.67 -25.89 6.43
C ASP A 20 -0.05 -24.50 6.31
N GLU A 21 0.52 -24.16 5.15
CA GLU A 21 1.08 -22.84 4.87
C GLU A 21 0.01 -21.73 4.85
N LEU A 22 -1.24 -22.08 4.61
CA LEU A 22 -2.38 -21.15 4.64
C LEU A 22 -2.98 -20.98 6.04
N HIS A 23 -2.40 -21.64 7.07
CA HIS A 23 -2.84 -21.42 8.44
C HIS A 23 -2.46 -20.02 8.92
N TRP A 24 -3.34 -19.36 9.67
CA TRP A 24 -3.19 -17.97 10.11
C TRP A 24 -1.90 -17.69 10.92
N THR A 25 -1.28 -18.72 11.50
CA THR A 25 0.01 -18.59 12.19
C THR A 25 1.21 -18.72 11.25
N LYS A 26 0.99 -19.08 9.98
CA LYS A 26 2.05 -19.24 9.00
C LYS A 26 2.30 -17.95 8.24
N ARG A 27 3.45 -17.88 7.59
CA ARG A 27 3.94 -16.68 6.92
C ARG A 27 2.94 -16.13 5.90
N SER A 28 2.30 -16.99 5.12
CA SER A 28 1.40 -16.60 4.04
C SER A 28 0.09 -15.96 4.51
N GLN A 29 -0.31 -16.18 5.76
CA GLN A 29 -1.57 -15.67 6.33
C GLN A 29 -1.36 -14.90 7.65
N ASN A 30 -0.11 -14.73 8.07
CA ASN A 30 0.17 -13.96 9.27
C ASN A 30 -0.14 -12.48 9.06
N TRP A 31 -1.09 -11.95 9.80
CA TRP A 31 -1.54 -10.57 9.68
C TRP A 31 -0.40 -9.55 9.82
N ASN A 32 0.48 -9.75 10.78
CA ASN A 32 1.61 -8.84 11.06
C ASN A 32 2.58 -8.76 9.89
N TYR A 33 2.73 -9.85 9.15
CA TYR A 33 3.67 -9.96 8.05
C TYR A 33 3.06 -9.61 6.69
N MET A 34 1.84 -10.10 6.41
CA MET A 34 1.24 -10.02 5.07
C MET A 34 0.20 -8.91 4.93
N CYS A 35 -0.67 -8.72 5.92
CA CYS A 35 -1.88 -7.93 5.74
C CYS A 35 -1.76 -6.51 6.30
N SER A 36 -1.03 -6.35 7.41
CA SER A 36 -1.03 -5.11 8.20
C SER A 36 -0.58 -3.88 7.42
N ASP A 37 0.42 -3.99 6.57
CA ASP A 37 0.99 -2.86 5.82
C ASP A 37 -0.03 -2.22 4.86
N CYS A 38 -0.92 -3.04 4.29
CA CYS A 38 -1.93 -2.59 3.32
C CYS A 38 -3.27 -2.28 3.98
N HIS A 39 -3.53 -2.78 5.19
CA HIS A 39 -4.82 -2.68 5.87
C HIS A 39 -4.79 -1.80 7.13
N SER A 40 -3.69 -1.08 7.37
CA SER A 40 -3.57 -0.20 8.54
C SER A 40 -2.73 1.04 8.21
N THR A 41 -2.82 2.06 9.04
CA THR A 41 -2.09 3.31 8.89
C THR A 41 -0.90 3.37 9.86
N ASP A 42 0.28 3.77 9.38
CA ASP A 42 1.53 3.93 10.13
C ASP A 42 1.89 2.67 10.95
N VAL A 43 1.96 1.54 10.26
CA VAL A 43 2.29 0.25 10.86
C VAL A 43 3.77 0.17 11.19
N ARG A 44 4.05 -0.36 12.38
CA ARG A 44 5.38 -0.77 12.85
C ARG A 44 5.30 -2.22 13.25
N LYS A 45 5.98 -3.09 12.52
CA LYS A 45 5.94 -4.54 12.81
C LYS A 45 6.58 -4.87 14.14
N ASN A 46 7.65 -4.17 14.50
CA ASN A 46 8.41 -4.36 15.74
C ASN A 46 8.71 -5.86 15.97
N TYR A 47 9.21 -6.51 14.92
CA TYR A 47 9.60 -7.91 14.98
C TYR A 47 10.87 -8.08 15.82
N ASP A 48 10.82 -9.01 16.74
CA ASP A 48 11.96 -9.42 17.56
C ASP A 48 12.44 -10.80 17.10
N GLU A 49 13.58 -10.82 16.41
CA GLU A 49 14.18 -12.04 15.86
C GLU A 49 14.58 -13.05 16.95
N ALA A 50 15.03 -12.57 18.10
CA ALA A 50 15.50 -13.43 19.17
C ALA A 50 14.38 -14.28 19.80
N SER A 51 13.18 -13.73 19.87
CA SER A 51 11.98 -14.40 20.41
C SER A 51 11.01 -14.87 19.35
N ASP A 52 11.29 -14.60 18.06
CA ASP A 52 10.39 -14.87 16.93
C ASP A 52 8.97 -14.34 17.18
N THR A 53 8.88 -13.08 17.64
CA THR A 53 7.59 -12.47 17.99
C THR A 53 7.42 -11.08 17.38
N PHE A 54 6.17 -10.68 17.20
CA PHE A 54 5.78 -9.34 16.79
C PHE A 54 5.19 -8.55 17.95
N LYS A 55 5.54 -7.26 18.02
CA LYS A 55 4.88 -6.26 18.87
C LYS A 55 4.29 -5.16 18.00
N THR A 56 3.56 -5.55 16.97
CA THR A 56 3.03 -4.65 15.94
C THR A 56 2.16 -3.56 16.56
N SER A 57 2.41 -2.34 16.12
CA SER A 57 1.64 -1.16 16.47
C SER A 57 1.20 -0.41 15.20
N TRP A 58 0.13 0.35 15.30
CA TRP A 58 -0.44 1.14 14.21
C TRP A 58 -1.14 2.38 14.78
N LYS A 59 -1.41 3.36 13.93
CA LYS A 59 -2.23 4.53 14.29
C LYS A 59 -3.73 4.25 14.13
N GLU A 60 -4.08 3.62 13.02
CA GLU A 60 -5.45 3.19 12.71
C GLU A 60 -5.43 1.77 12.13
N ILE A 61 -6.41 0.94 12.48
CA ILE A 61 -6.60 -0.42 11.93
C ILE A 61 -7.29 -0.39 10.56
N SER A 62 -7.25 0.74 9.89
CA SER A 62 -7.79 0.97 8.56
C SER A 62 -6.86 1.87 7.76
N VAL A 63 -7.09 1.98 6.47
CA VAL A 63 -6.35 2.88 5.58
C VAL A 63 -6.98 4.27 5.69
N GLY A 64 -6.43 5.08 6.60
CA GLY A 64 -6.82 6.49 6.76
C GLY A 64 -6.09 7.42 5.79
N CYS A 65 -6.42 8.71 5.85
CA CYS A 65 -5.79 9.73 5.00
C CYS A 65 -4.26 9.75 5.15
N GLU A 66 -3.77 9.54 6.37
CA GLU A 66 -2.34 9.56 6.69
C GLU A 66 -1.57 8.38 6.10
N ALA A 67 -2.24 7.28 5.72
CA ALA A 67 -1.60 6.16 5.04
C ALA A 67 -1.04 6.54 3.67
N CYS A 68 -1.65 7.55 3.01
CA CYS A 68 -1.23 8.03 1.70
C CYS A 68 -0.56 9.41 1.77
N HIS A 69 -1.05 10.30 2.64
CA HIS A 69 -0.61 11.69 2.69
C HIS A 69 0.43 11.99 3.78
N GLY A 70 0.73 11.01 4.63
CA GLY A 70 1.58 11.19 5.79
C GLY A 70 0.91 11.95 6.94
N PRO A 71 1.64 12.28 8.01
CA PRO A 71 1.09 12.92 9.21
C PRO A 71 0.35 14.22 8.91
N GLY A 72 -0.93 14.29 9.28
CA GLY A 72 -1.84 15.39 8.95
C GLY A 72 -2.02 16.43 10.04
N SER A 73 -1.37 16.33 11.20
CA SER A 73 -1.60 17.23 12.34
C SER A 73 -1.35 18.71 12.01
N ALA A 74 -0.29 19.02 11.27
CA ALA A 74 0.03 20.38 10.85
C ALA A 74 -1.01 20.92 9.83
N HIS A 75 -1.48 20.05 8.93
CA HIS A 75 -2.56 20.39 7.98
C HIS A 75 -3.87 20.72 8.71
N VAL A 76 -4.26 19.89 9.68
CA VAL A 76 -5.48 20.11 10.49
C VAL A 76 -5.39 21.40 11.29
N GLN A 77 -4.23 21.72 11.87
CA GLN A 77 -4.01 22.98 12.60
C GLN A 77 -4.15 24.19 11.68
N ALA A 78 -3.53 24.15 10.50
CA ALA A 78 -3.63 25.23 9.52
C ALA A 78 -5.09 25.44 9.04
N ALA A 79 -5.82 24.36 8.77
CA ALA A 79 -7.22 24.42 8.37
C ALA A 79 -8.11 25.02 9.48
N LYS A 80 -7.93 24.63 10.73
CA LYS A 80 -8.65 25.20 11.89
C LYS A 80 -8.35 26.68 12.12
N ALA A 81 -7.17 27.15 11.76
CA ALA A 81 -6.78 28.54 11.84
C ALA A 81 -7.36 29.40 10.69
N GLY A 82 -8.21 28.84 9.84
CA GLY A 82 -8.79 29.55 8.69
C GLY A 82 -7.84 29.71 7.52
N GLY A 83 -6.71 29.02 7.54
CA GLY A 83 -5.80 28.94 6.40
C GLY A 83 -6.48 28.26 5.21
N ALA A 84 -6.21 28.76 4.00
CA ALA A 84 -6.58 28.08 2.78
C ALA A 84 -5.98 26.66 2.78
N HIS A 85 -6.60 25.77 2.03
CA HIS A 85 -6.08 24.41 1.84
C HIS A 85 -4.62 24.47 1.37
N ASP A 86 -3.70 24.27 2.31
CA ASP A 86 -2.27 24.28 2.05
C ASP A 86 -1.75 22.82 2.02
N PRO A 87 -1.55 22.24 0.83
CA PRO A 87 -1.02 20.90 0.72
C PRO A 87 0.41 20.79 1.27
N GLY A 88 1.16 21.91 1.40
CA GLY A 88 2.52 21.93 1.93
C GLY A 88 2.66 21.50 3.40
N LYS A 89 1.53 21.25 4.07
CA LYS A 89 1.51 20.69 5.44
C LYS A 89 1.39 19.15 5.49
N LEU A 90 1.37 18.50 4.35
CA LEU A 90 1.42 17.04 4.21
C LEU A 90 2.80 16.62 3.69
N THR A 91 3.20 15.38 3.89
CA THR A 91 4.51 14.90 3.42
C THR A 91 4.48 14.39 1.99
N ALA A 92 3.35 13.82 1.56
CA ALA A 92 3.17 13.35 0.19
C ALA A 92 2.17 14.24 -0.57
N HIS A 93 2.62 14.78 -1.70
CA HIS A 93 1.84 15.68 -2.56
C HIS A 93 1.55 15.01 -3.89
N PHE A 94 0.29 14.73 -4.19
CA PHE A 94 -0.14 14.10 -5.44
C PHE A 94 -0.53 15.15 -6.48
N ILE A 95 0.48 15.75 -7.06
CA ILE A 95 0.32 16.83 -8.06
C ILE A 95 0.46 16.33 -9.51
N GLU A 96 0.79 15.07 -9.72
CA GLU A 96 1.14 14.51 -11.03
C GLU A 96 -0.01 14.54 -12.03
N ARG A 97 -1.26 14.70 -11.54
CA ARG A 97 -2.46 14.76 -12.39
C ARG A 97 -2.95 16.18 -12.63
N ASN A 98 -2.36 17.18 -11.97
CA ASN A 98 -2.79 18.56 -12.10
C ASN A 98 -2.53 19.10 -13.52
N GLY A 99 -3.59 19.55 -14.21
CA GLY A 99 -3.50 20.06 -15.57
C GLY A 99 -3.22 19.00 -16.64
N ILE A 100 -3.30 17.71 -16.30
CA ILE A 100 -3.03 16.61 -17.22
C ILE A 100 -4.34 16.11 -17.83
N SER A 101 -4.29 15.90 -19.15
CA SER A 101 -5.32 15.17 -19.91
C SER A 101 -4.77 13.82 -20.36
N TRP A 102 -5.66 12.86 -20.52
CA TRP A 102 -5.33 11.57 -21.11
C TRP A 102 -5.90 11.52 -22.53
N ILE A 103 -5.00 11.38 -23.50
CA ILE A 103 -5.32 11.41 -24.93
C ILE A 103 -5.23 9.99 -25.44
N MET A 104 -6.33 9.50 -26.03
CA MET A 104 -6.36 8.18 -26.65
C MET A 104 -5.45 8.17 -27.89
N ASP A 105 -4.52 7.25 -27.92
CA ASP A 105 -3.68 6.97 -29.08
C ASP A 105 -4.43 5.96 -29.98
N ALA A 106 -4.81 6.39 -31.16
CA ALA A 106 -5.61 5.60 -32.08
C ALA A 106 -4.87 4.36 -32.61
N ASP A 107 -3.54 4.40 -32.69
CA ASP A 107 -2.73 3.32 -33.25
C ASP A 107 -2.53 2.18 -32.24
N THR A 108 -2.39 2.52 -30.98
CA THR A 108 -2.11 1.55 -29.91
C THR A 108 -3.34 1.19 -29.08
N GLY A 109 -4.41 1.99 -29.14
CA GLY A 109 -5.59 1.85 -28.30
C GLY A 109 -5.38 2.21 -26.83
N ASN A 110 -4.20 2.77 -26.48
CA ASN A 110 -3.88 3.17 -25.12
C ASN A 110 -3.95 4.68 -24.94
N ALA A 111 -4.38 5.12 -23.76
CA ALA A 111 -4.34 6.54 -23.42
C ALA A 111 -2.92 6.95 -23.00
N ARG A 112 -2.47 8.11 -23.51
CA ARG A 112 -1.19 8.73 -23.15
C ARG A 112 -1.43 10.03 -22.40
N ARG A 113 -0.54 10.35 -21.49
CA ARG A 113 -0.56 11.64 -20.79
C ARG A 113 -0.24 12.76 -21.76
N SER A 114 -0.91 13.91 -21.58
CA SER A 114 -0.62 15.12 -22.37
C SER A 114 0.79 15.68 -22.12
N GLU A 115 1.29 15.52 -20.89
CA GLU A 115 2.61 15.97 -20.47
C GLU A 115 3.36 14.87 -19.71
N PRO A 116 4.70 14.86 -19.77
CA PRO A 116 5.53 13.95 -18.98
C PRO A 116 5.26 14.09 -17.48
N ARG A 117 5.53 13.02 -16.73
CA ARG A 117 5.44 13.03 -15.27
C ARG A 117 6.59 13.87 -14.69
N THR A 118 6.29 14.72 -13.72
CA THR A 118 7.27 15.58 -13.06
C THR A 118 7.76 15.02 -11.73
N THR A 119 6.96 14.17 -11.09
CA THR A 119 7.32 13.48 -9.85
C THR A 119 6.82 12.04 -9.90
N ASP A 120 7.32 11.19 -9.00
CA ASP A 120 6.88 9.80 -8.82
C ASP A 120 6.18 9.58 -7.47
N ALA A 121 5.82 10.65 -6.76
CA ALA A 121 5.26 10.56 -5.41
C ALA A 121 4.02 9.68 -5.34
N GLU A 122 3.08 9.84 -6.28
CA GLU A 122 1.86 9.02 -6.34
C GLU A 122 2.19 7.54 -6.51
N ILE A 123 3.07 7.18 -7.46
CA ILE A 123 3.47 5.79 -7.69
C ILE A 123 4.16 5.21 -6.47
N GLN A 124 5.08 5.94 -5.86
CA GLN A 124 5.86 5.45 -4.72
C GLN A 124 4.96 5.17 -3.51
N VAL A 125 3.99 6.04 -3.25
CA VAL A 125 3.03 5.84 -2.16
C VAL A 125 2.07 4.69 -2.48
N CYS A 126 1.51 4.64 -3.68
CA CYS A 126 0.60 3.56 -4.08
C CYS A 126 1.29 2.18 -4.08
N ALA A 127 2.56 2.13 -4.46
CA ALA A 127 3.35 0.91 -4.51
C ALA A 127 3.52 0.23 -3.15
N GLN A 128 3.40 0.96 -2.05
CA GLN A 128 3.41 0.37 -0.71
C GLN A 128 2.39 -0.77 -0.58
N CYS A 129 1.21 -0.62 -1.18
CA CYS A 129 0.14 -1.60 -1.14
C CYS A 129 -0.08 -2.31 -2.48
N HIS A 130 0.12 -1.63 -3.61
CA HIS A 130 -0.24 -2.12 -4.95
C HIS A 130 0.93 -2.73 -5.74
N ALA A 131 2.13 -2.82 -5.20
CA ALA A 131 3.23 -3.53 -5.82
C ALA A 131 3.50 -4.87 -5.14
N ARG A 132 3.84 -5.91 -5.93
CA ARG A 132 4.51 -7.08 -5.37
C ARG A 132 5.88 -6.68 -4.88
N ARG A 133 6.11 -6.82 -3.60
CA ARG A 133 7.31 -6.32 -2.96
C ARG A 133 7.72 -7.13 -1.74
N GLY A 134 9.01 -7.10 -1.41
CA GLY A 134 9.52 -7.48 -0.10
C GLY A 134 9.94 -6.23 0.67
N GLN A 135 9.65 -6.18 1.95
CA GLN A 135 10.17 -5.14 2.83
C GLN A 135 11.64 -5.42 3.15
N ILE A 136 12.50 -4.40 3.03
CA ILE A 136 13.93 -4.47 3.32
C ILE A 136 14.35 -3.57 4.49
N ALA A 137 13.53 -2.57 4.82
CA ALA A 137 13.73 -1.70 5.99
C ALA A 137 12.37 -1.33 6.59
N ASP A 138 12.35 -1.10 7.90
CA ASP A 138 11.18 -0.59 8.60
C ASP A 138 11.11 0.93 8.53
N GLY A 139 9.92 1.47 8.80
CA GLY A 139 9.73 2.87 9.05
C GLY A 139 9.38 3.72 7.84
N TYR A 140 8.99 3.13 6.71
CA TYR A 140 8.48 3.87 5.56
C TYR A 140 7.40 4.89 5.96
N ARG A 141 7.47 6.06 5.36
CA ARG A 141 6.46 7.11 5.47
C ARG A 141 6.08 7.61 4.08
N PRO A 142 4.80 7.93 3.85
CA PRO A 142 4.39 8.54 2.59
C PRO A 142 5.23 9.78 2.27
N GLY A 143 5.85 9.78 1.08
CA GLY A 143 6.80 10.81 0.65
C GLY A 143 8.26 10.38 0.70
N ASP A 144 8.59 9.32 1.42
CA ASP A 144 9.92 8.70 1.36
C ASP A 144 10.12 7.94 0.04
N ALA A 145 11.37 7.73 -0.34
CA ALA A 145 11.70 6.92 -1.52
C ALA A 145 11.35 5.45 -1.28
N PHE A 146 10.45 4.90 -2.09
CA PHE A 146 9.94 3.53 -1.96
C PHE A 146 11.07 2.49 -1.89
N HIS A 147 12.08 2.62 -2.74
CA HIS A 147 13.17 1.65 -2.84
C HIS A 147 14.17 1.66 -1.69
N ASP A 148 14.09 2.63 -0.79
CA ASP A 148 14.88 2.63 0.46
C ASP A 148 14.29 1.64 1.49
N TYR A 149 13.01 1.30 1.33
CA TYR A 149 12.26 0.46 2.27
C TYR A 149 11.77 -0.85 1.66
N TYR A 150 11.58 -0.87 0.34
CA TYR A 150 10.98 -2.00 -0.36
C TYR A 150 11.76 -2.38 -1.61
N ARG A 151 11.85 -3.67 -1.84
CA ARG A 151 12.32 -4.23 -3.10
C ARG A 151 11.11 -4.69 -3.91
N ALA A 152 10.79 -3.98 -4.99
CA ALA A 152 9.76 -4.41 -5.92
C ALA A 152 10.18 -5.72 -6.63
N SER A 153 9.23 -6.64 -6.81
CA SER A 153 9.43 -7.80 -7.66
C SER A 153 9.39 -7.39 -9.12
N ALA A 154 10.36 -7.87 -9.90
CA ALA A 154 10.37 -7.65 -11.34
C ALA A 154 9.18 -8.36 -12.01
N LEU A 155 8.83 -7.93 -13.23
CA LEU A 155 7.85 -8.60 -14.09
C LEU A 155 8.41 -9.95 -14.55
N ALA A 156 8.37 -10.93 -13.68
CA ALA A 156 8.89 -12.27 -13.93
C ALA A 156 7.77 -13.21 -14.39
N PRO A 157 8.09 -14.20 -15.23
CA PRO A 157 7.13 -15.24 -15.61
C PRO A 157 6.50 -15.89 -14.36
N GLY A 158 5.18 -16.05 -14.38
CA GLY A 158 4.42 -16.64 -13.27
C GLY A 158 3.91 -15.65 -12.23
N LEU A 159 4.47 -14.44 -12.13
CA LEU A 159 4.00 -13.41 -11.20
C LEU A 159 2.99 -12.44 -11.84
N TYR A 160 3.10 -12.24 -13.14
CA TYR A 160 2.29 -11.28 -13.88
C TYR A 160 1.73 -11.87 -15.15
N HIS A 161 0.59 -11.35 -15.59
CA HIS A 161 0.08 -11.55 -16.93
C HIS A 161 0.90 -10.76 -17.96
N ALA A 162 0.75 -11.08 -19.24
CA ALA A 162 1.49 -10.41 -20.32
C ALA A 162 1.19 -8.89 -20.43
N ASP A 163 0.04 -8.46 -19.95
CA ASP A 163 -0.38 -7.07 -19.89
C ASP A 163 0.13 -6.31 -18.64
N GLY A 164 0.87 -6.99 -17.75
CA GLY A 164 1.42 -6.41 -16.53
C GLY A 164 0.51 -6.50 -15.31
N GLN A 165 -0.66 -7.11 -15.41
CA GLN A 165 -1.52 -7.36 -14.24
C GLN A 165 -0.93 -8.48 -13.38
N GLN A 166 -1.08 -8.36 -12.08
CA GLN A 166 -0.65 -9.41 -11.15
C GLN A 166 -1.53 -10.66 -11.32
N ARG A 167 -0.91 -11.83 -11.28
CA ARG A 167 -1.65 -13.11 -11.46
C ARG A 167 -2.44 -13.53 -10.24
N ASP A 168 -1.86 -13.30 -9.08
CA ASP A 168 -2.49 -13.63 -7.80
C ASP A 168 -2.53 -12.36 -6.97
N GLU A 169 -3.69 -12.02 -6.48
CA GLU A 169 -3.84 -11.04 -5.43
C GLU A 169 -3.45 -11.72 -4.11
N VAL A 170 -2.45 -11.17 -3.47
CA VAL A 170 -2.06 -11.61 -2.13
C VAL A 170 -2.89 -10.86 -1.13
#